data_45f4c6095784ad759f9a821d26a851d0
#
_entry.id   45f4c6095784ad759f9a821d26a851d0
#
_cell.length_a   1.000
_cell.length_b   1.000
_cell.length_c   1.000
_cell.angle_alpha   90.00
_cell.angle_beta   90.00
_cell.angle_gamma   90.00
#
_symmetry.space_group_name_H-M   'P 1'
#
loop_
_entity.id
_entity.type
_entity.pdbx_description
1 polymer ?
#
loop_
_entity_poly.entity_id
_entity_poly.type
_entity_poly.pdbx_seq_one_letter_code
_entity_poly.pdbx_strand_id
1 'polypeptide(L)'
;PTIVVGVVVAMGGLALVESAVRHSLGLNAQWQIHGESAAVAACTLLTIVVASVWGGKRLSLMALLLGIAAGLLVSAWLGQLQGAQAIGAAAWLQLPALHMPSFQGDVGTLVAIGLIAMLTQLDTLGNVSMMDKLEDADWRRINMPAVSGGMRAHALGDFVAGMFGGFPTCTCSTNIALAHATHATSRIIGLVTAVVLALAAFVPKITVSLMQIPVPVLGAVELYASAFLIVAGMELIASRAMDSRSTFAVGLAMSAGIAVMAMPQMMNSVPAYWRSLFGNALVVAGLLVIALNLLFRLGTSRKAHLDLAAGGSGNLHQDITSFVEMQGAAWGARRDVVQRAALAALEAAEG
;
A
#
# COMPACT_ATOMS: atom_id res chain seq x y z
N PRO A 1 13.61 6.53 -2.95
CA PRO A 1 12.80 5.46 -2.39
C PRO A 1 11.29 5.76 -2.47
N THR A 2 10.81 7.01 -2.19
CA THR A 2 9.37 7.37 -2.24
C THR A 2 8.74 7.10 -3.61
N ILE A 3 9.46 7.40 -4.70
CA ILE A 3 9.02 7.15 -6.07
C ILE A 3 8.82 5.65 -6.32
N VAL A 4 9.73 4.79 -5.84
CA VAL A 4 9.61 3.33 -5.99
C VAL A 4 8.35 2.83 -5.27
N VAL A 5 8.14 3.26 -4.03
CA VAL A 5 6.94 2.91 -3.25
C VAL A 5 5.68 3.41 -3.97
N GLY A 6 5.70 4.65 -4.47
CA GLY A 6 4.57 5.23 -5.19
C GLY A 6 4.17 4.42 -6.44
N VAL A 7 5.15 3.98 -7.24
CA VAL A 7 4.89 3.12 -8.41
C VAL A 7 4.32 1.76 -7.98
N VAL A 8 4.86 1.14 -6.94
CA VAL A 8 4.37 -0.16 -6.44
C VAL A 8 2.94 -0.03 -5.94
N VAL A 9 2.62 1.00 -5.16
CA VAL A 9 1.26 1.23 -4.63
C VAL A 9 0.27 1.53 -5.77
N ALA A 10 0.65 2.41 -6.72
CA ALA A 10 -0.20 2.73 -7.86
C ALA A 10 -0.46 1.50 -8.75
N MET A 11 0.56 0.69 -9.02
CA MET A 11 0.43 -0.55 -9.78
C MET A 11 -0.40 -1.60 -9.04
N GLY A 12 -0.28 -1.67 -7.71
CA GLY A 12 -1.16 -2.51 -6.89
C GLY A 12 -2.63 -2.13 -7.03
N GLY A 13 -2.92 -0.83 -6.99
CA GLY A 13 -4.26 -0.31 -7.25
C GLY A 13 -4.76 -0.65 -8.67
N LEU A 14 -3.93 -0.45 -9.69
CA LEU A 14 -4.27 -0.79 -11.08
C LEU A 14 -4.53 -2.30 -11.26
N ALA A 15 -3.74 -3.15 -10.63
CA ALA A 15 -3.92 -4.60 -10.70
C ALA A 15 -5.27 -5.06 -10.09
N LEU A 16 -5.78 -4.35 -9.08
CA LEU A 16 -7.09 -4.63 -8.49
C LEU A 16 -8.26 -4.22 -9.40
N VAL A 17 -8.07 -3.27 -10.32
CA VAL A 17 -9.16 -2.77 -11.18
C VAL A 17 -9.79 -3.90 -11.99
N GLU A 18 -8.99 -4.81 -12.55
CA GLU A 18 -9.51 -5.91 -13.36
C GLU A 18 -10.45 -6.82 -12.55
N SER A 19 -10.04 -7.27 -11.36
CA SER A 19 -10.87 -8.09 -10.48
C SER A 19 -12.10 -7.33 -10.00
N ALA A 20 -11.93 -6.07 -9.61
CA ALA A 20 -13.00 -5.20 -9.14
C ALA A 20 -14.11 -5.01 -10.20
N VAL A 21 -13.73 -4.73 -11.44
CA VAL A 21 -14.69 -4.58 -12.56
C VAL A 21 -15.37 -5.92 -12.87
N ARG A 22 -14.60 -7.01 -12.90
CA ARG A 22 -15.12 -8.35 -13.15
C ARG A 22 -16.16 -8.76 -12.11
N HIS A 23 -15.88 -8.54 -10.84
CA HIS A 23 -16.79 -8.81 -9.72
C HIS A 23 -17.99 -7.86 -9.72
N SER A 24 -17.78 -6.56 -9.95
CA SER A 24 -18.85 -5.56 -9.96
C SER A 24 -19.90 -5.81 -11.05
N LEU A 25 -19.46 -6.18 -12.25
CA LEU A 25 -20.34 -6.42 -13.39
C LEU A 25 -20.85 -7.86 -13.45
N GLY A 26 -20.38 -8.74 -12.56
CA GLY A 26 -20.72 -10.16 -12.58
C GLY A 26 -20.31 -10.83 -13.89
N LEU A 27 -19.15 -10.45 -14.47
CA LEU A 27 -18.71 -10.95 -15.76
C LEU A 27 -18.48 -12.46 -15.72
N ASN A 28 -19.18 -13.19 -16.58
CA ASN A 28 -18.92 -14.61 -16.79
C ASN A 28 -17.75 -14.83 -17.77
N ALA A 29 -17.41 -16.10 -18.03
CA ALA A 29 -16.33 -16.46 -18.96
C ALA A 29 -16.56 -15.95 -20.39
N GLN A 30 -17.80 -15.63 -20.76
CA GLN A 30 -18.19 -15.08 -22.07
C GLN A 30 -18.25 -13.54 -22.09
N TRP A 31 -17.79 -12.86 -21.06
CA TRP A 31 -17.80 -11.40 -20.93
C TRP A 31 -19.20 -10.77 -20.96
N GLN A 32 -20.23 -11.53 -20.56
CA GLN A 32 -21.59 -11.03 -20.47
C GLN A 32 -21.80 -10.31 -19.14
N ILE A 33 -22.40 -9.14 -19.22
CA ILE A 33 -22.71 -8.32 -18.04
C ILE A 33 -24.03 -8.79 -17.47
N HIS A 34 -24.08 -9.06 -16.17
CA HIS A 34 -25.32 -9.31 -15.45
C HIS A 34 -25.85 -7.98 -14.89
N GLY A 35 -26.96 -7.49 -15.46
CA GLY A 35 -27.53 -6.19 -15.08
C GLY A 35 -27.86 -6.07 -13.59
N GLU A 36 -28.33 -7.14 -12.96
CA GLU A 36 -28.58 -7.17 -11.51
C GLU A 36 -27.33 -6.99 -10.69
N SER A 37 -26.24 -7.68 -11.05
CA SER A 37 -24.94 -7.54 -10.40
C SER A 37 -24.39 -6.12 -10.54
N ALA A 38 -24.49 -5.55 -11.75
CA ALA A 38 -24.07 -4.18 -12.00
C ALA A 38 -24.91 -3.17 -11.19
N ALA A 39 -26.22 -3.39 -11.02
CA ALA A 39 -27.09 -2.54 -10.22
C ALA A 39 -26.71 -2.59 -8.72
N VAL A 40 -26.43 -3.78 -8.17
CA VAL A 40 -25.95 -3.95 -6.79
C VAL A 40 -24.63 -3.23 -6.59
N ALA A 41 -23.66 -3.44 -7.48
CA ALA A 41 -22.35 -2.80 -7.39
C ALA A 41 -22.46 -1.27 -7.52
N ALA A 42 -23.27 -0.78 -8.46
CA ALA A 42 -23.47 0.66 -8.64
C ALA A 42 -24.11 1.31 -7.40
N CYS A 43 -25.12 0.67 -6.80
CA CYS A 43 -25.76 1.16 -5.58
C CYS A 43 -24.76 1.18 -4.41
N THR A 44 -23.98 0.10 -4.25
CA THR A 44 -22.94 0.01 -3.23
C THR A 44 -21.91 1.13 -3.40
N LEU A 45 -21.33 1.28 -4.60
CA LEU A 45 -20.33 2.28 -4.89
C LEU A 45 -20.86 3.71 -4.73
N LEU A 46 -22.07 3.98 -5.25
CA LEU A 46 -22.72 5.28 -5.12
C LEU A 46 -22.91 5.65 -3.64
N THR A 47 -23.36 4.70 -2.82
CA THR A 47 -23.56 4.93 -1.38
C THR A 47 -22.22 5.23 -0.69
N ILE A 48 -21.15 4.49 -1.02
CA ILE A 48 -19.79 4.76 -0.49
C ILE A 48 -19.35 6.18 -0.87
N VAL A 49 -19.46 6.54 -2.14
CA VAL A 49 -19.03 7.85 -2.66
C VAL A 49 -19.84 8.98 -2.04
N VAL A 50 -21.16 8.87 -1.99
CA VAL A 50 -22.03 9.89 -1.39
C VAL A 50 -21.73 10.06 0.10
N ALA A 51 -21.59 8.98 0.84
CA ALA A 51 -21.27 9.03 2.26
C ALA A 51 -19.85 9.58 2.51
N SER A 52 -18.91 9.28 1.63
CA SER A 52 -17.52 9.74 1.73
C SER A 52 -17.37 11.23 1.40
N VAL A 53 -18.04 11.72 0.36
CA VAL A 53 -17.88 13.08 -0.18
C VAL A 53 -18.79 14.08 0.52
N TRP A 54 -20.08 13.75 0.66
CA TRP A 54 -21.09 14.66 1.23
C TRP A 54 -21.48 14.31 2.67
N GLY A 55 -21.04 13.17 3.18
CA GLY A 55 -21.22 12.80 4.59
C GLY A 55 -20.38 13.69 5.50
N GLY A 56 -20.95 14.11 6.63
CA GLY A 56 -20.13 14.73 7.68
C GLY A 56 -19.04 13.76 8.18
N LYS A 57 -18.07 14.24 8.97
CA LYS A 57 -16.91 13.44 9.45
C LYS A 57 -17.28 12.03 9.93
N ARG A 58 -18.41 11.87 10.64
CA ARG A 58 -18.85 10.56 11.15
C ARG A 58 -19.35 9.62 10.04
N LEU A 59 -20.12 10.15 9.09
CA LEU A 59 -20.65 9.36 7.96
C LEU A 59 -19.54 8.95 6.99
N SER A 60 -18.59 9.82 6.73
CA SER A 60 -17.43 9.51 5.90
C SER A 60 -16.58 8.37 6.47
N LEU A 61 -16.41 8.31 7.80
CA LEU A 61 -15.72 7.20 8.47
C LEU A 61 -16.46 5.86 8.34
N MET A 62 -17.80 5.91 8.23
CA MET A 62 -18.65 4.72 8.09
C MET A 62 -19.04 4.44 6.63
N ALA A 63 -18.52 5.21 5.67
CA ALA A 63 -18.94 5.15 4.27
C ALA A 63 -18.89 3.73 3.68
N LEU A 64 -17.81 3.00 3.97
CA LEU A 64 -17.62 1.64 3.51
C LEU A 64 -18.69 0.68 4.08
N LEU A 65 -18.96 0.78 5.40
CA LEU A 65 -19.99 -0.04 6.05
C LEU A 65 -21.38 0.27 5.53
N LEU A 66 -21.69 1.56 5.32
CA LEU A 66 -22.96 2.00 4.76
C LEU A 66 -23.14 1.49 3.32
N GLY A 67 -22.09 1.52 2.52
CA GLY A 67 -22.11 0.97 1.17
C GLY A 67 -22.33 -0.54 1.15
N ILE A 68 -21.62 -1.29 1.97
CA ILE A 68 -21.84 -2.74 2.10
C ILE A 68 -23.28 -3.02 2.56
N ALA A 69 -23.78 -2.31 3.56
CA ALA A 69 -25.15 -2.47 4.03
C ALA A 69 -26.20 -2.19 2.93
N ALA A 70 -26.01 -1.09 2.19
CA ALA A 70 -26.89 -0.75 1.06
C ALA A 70 -26.84 -1.82 -0.03
N GLY A 71 -25.65 -2.30 -0.39
CA GLY A 71 -25.47 -3.38 -1.36
C GLY A 71 -26.14 -4.69 -0.92
N LEU A 72 -26.01 -5.05 0.36
CA LEU A 72 -26.69 -6.20 0.94
C LEU A 72 -28.21 -6.07 0.89
N LEU A 73 -28.74 -4.89 1.19
CA LEU A 73 -30.19 -4.62 1.10
C LEU A 73 -30.72 -4.77 -0.34
N VAL A 74 -30.00 -4.22 -1.32
CA VAL A 74 -30.36 -4.36 -2.73
C VAL A 74 -30.25 -5.80 -3.19
N SER A 75 -29.20 -6.52 -2.78
CA SER A 75 -29.05 -7.95 -3.09
C SER A 75 -30.15 -8.81 -2.45
N ALA A 76 -30.59 -8.44 -1.22
CA ALA A 76 -31.72 -9.09 -0.57
C ALA A 76 -33.01 -8.87 -1.36
N TRP A 77 -33.24 -7.64 -1.81
CA TRP A 77 -34.44 -7.30 -2.59
C TRP A 77 -34.49 -8.02 -3.96
N LEU A 78 -33.33 -8.20 -4.59
CA LEU A 78 -33.18 -8.97 -5.84
C LEU A 78 -33.18 -10.49 -5.64
N GLY A 79 -33.28 -10.98 -4.38
CA GLY A 79 -33.23 -12.42 -4.08
C GLY A 79 -31.87 -13.09 -4.28
N GLN A 80 -30.81 -12.32 -4.37
CA GLN A 80 -29.45 -12.83 -4.61
C GLN A 80 -28.72 -13.27 -3.31
N LEU A 81 -29.31 -13.04 -2.14
CA LEU A 81 -28.77 -13.51 -0.88
C LEU A 81 -28.91 -15.03 -0.78
N GLN A 82 -27.85 -15.72 -1.15
CA GLN A 82 -27.73 -17.17 -0.98
C GLN A 82 -26.91 -17.43 0.29
N GLY A 83 -27.34 -18.41 1.10
CA GLY A 83 -26.55 -18.85 2.25
C GLY A 83 -27.10 -18.58 3.63
N ALA A 84 -28.34 -18.09 3.77
CA ALA A 84 -29.02 -17.99 5.07
C ALA A 84 -29.01 -19.32 5.83
N GLN A 85 -29.11 -20.45 5.11
CA GLN A 85 -29.01 -21.80 5.68
C GLN A 85 -27.61 -22.10 6.21
N ALA A 86 -26.55 -21.67 5.50
CA ALA A 86 -25.17 -21.83 5.94
C ALA A 86 -24.88 -21.05 7.21
N ILE A 87 -25.40 -19.83 7.34
CA ILE A 87 -25.29 -19.01 8.55
C ILE A 87 -26.07 -19.67 9.70
N GLY A 88 -27.25 -20.22 9.42
CA GLY A 88 -28.05 -20.95 10.41
C GLY A 88 -27.34 -22.21 10.93
N ALA A 89 -26.71 -22.95 10.05
CA ALA A 89 -25.97 -24.18 10.36
C ALA A 89 -24.61 -23.95 11.03
N ALA A 90 -24.04 -22.74 10.91
CA ALA A 90 -22.76 -22.42 11.50
C ALA A 90 -22.81 -22.45 13.04
N ALA A 91 -21.79 -23.04 13.66
CA ALA A 91 -21.66 -23.08 15.10
C ALA A 91 -21.47 -21.66 15.69
N TRP A 92 -21.93 -21.44 16.90
CA TRP A 92 -21.70 -20.19 17.62
C TRP A 92 -20.25 -20.06 18.11
N LEU A 93 -19.65 -21.19 18.49
CA LEU A 93 -18.26 -21.24 18.96
C LEU A 93 -17.59 -22.46 18.36
N GLN A 94 -16.40 -22.27 17.78
CA GLN A 94 -15.60 -23.36 17.24
C GLN A 94 -14.11 -23.01 17.39
N LEU A 95 -13.33 -23.99 17.78
CA LEU A 95 -11.87 -23.85 17.74
C LEU A 95 -11.39 -23.82 16.28
N PRO A 96 -10.43 -22.94 15.95
CA PRO A 96 -9.84 -22.91 14.62
C PRO A 96 -9.28 -24.29 14.25
N ALA A 97 -9.70 -24.83 13.11
CA ALA A 97 -9.10 -26.04 12.58
C ALA A 97 -7.72 -25.71 12.01
N LEU A 98 -6.70 -26.29 12.62
CA LEU A 98 -5.32 -26.17 12.12
C LEU A 98 -5.18 -27.00 10.84
N HIS A 99 -5.19 -26.35 9.70
CA HIS A 99 -4.89 -26.99 8.43
C HIS A 99 -3.40 -26.81 8.16
N MET A 100 -2.64 -27.88 8.27
CA MET A 100 -1.24 -27.87 7.85
C MET A 100 -1.21 -27.76 6.32
N PRO A 101 -0.65 -26.69 5.73
CA PRO A 101 -0.54 -26.58 4.28
C PRO A 101 0.38 -27.71 3.74
N SER A 102 0.01 -28.30 2.61
CA SER A 102 0.93 -29.16 1.87
C SER A 102 1.98 -28.27 1.23
N PHE A 103 3.22 -28.36 1.69
CA PHE A 103 4.35 -27.63 1.11
C PHE A 103 4.72 -28.23 -0.25
N GLN A 104 3.95 -27.92 -1.28
CA GLN A 104 4.29 -28.21 -2.66
C GLN A 104 4.59 -26.86 -3.32
N GLY A 105 5.87 -26.61 -3.58
CA GLY A 105 6.31 -25.32 -4.13
C GLY A 105 7.17 -25.50 -5.36
N ASP A 106 6.90 -24.70 -6.37
CA ASP A 106 7.80 -24.47 -7.48
C ASP A 106 8.74 -23.30 -7.14
N VAL A 107 10.02 -23.44 -7.51
CA VAL A 107 11.05 -22.41 -7.24
C VAL A 107 10.69 -21.07 -7.88
N GLY A 108 10.08 -21.08 -9.07
CA GLY A 108 9.65 -19.85 -9.75
C GLY A 108 8.57 -19.10 -8.94
N THR A 109 7.60 -19.84 -8.41
CA THR A 109 6.56 -19.29 -7.54
C THR A 109 7.15 -18.75 -6.23
N LEU A 110 8.10 -19.47 -5.61
CA LEU A 110 8.77 -19.02 -4.41
C LEU A 110 9.51 -17.68 -4.62
N VAL A 111 10.25 -17.58 -5.73
CA VAL A 111 10.97 -16.34 -6.08
C VAL A 111 9.98 -15.20 -6.35
N ALA A 112 8.90 -15.45 -7.09
CA ALA A 112 7.88 -14.42 -7.38
C ALA A 112 7.22 -13.91 -6.09
N ILE A 113 6.78 -14.81 -5.20
CA ILE A 113 6.17 -14.45 -3.92
C ILE A 113 7.20 -13.71 -3.04
N GLY A 114 8.45 -14.17 -3.00
CA GLY A 114 9.53 -13.49 -2.26
C GLY A 114 9.76 -12.06 -2.73
N LEU A 115 9.74 -11.82 -4.04
CA LEU A 115 9.87 -10.47 -4.59
C LEU A 115 8.64 -9.60 -4.27
N ILE A 116 7.43 -10.13 -4.38
CA ILE A 116 6.21 -9.43 -3.96
C ILE A 116 6.31 -9.08 -2.49
N ALA A 117 6.70 -10.01 -1.63
CA ALA A 117 6.89 -9.78 -0.21
C ALA A 117 7.92 -8.68 0.08
N MET A 118 9.04 -8.64 -0.65
CA MET A 118 10.02 -7.54 -0.54
C MET A 118 9.44 -6.19 -0.95
N LEU A 119 8.63 -6.14 -2.00
CA LEU A 119 7.98 -4.90 -2.45
C LEU A 119 6.92 -4.42 -1.46
N THR A 120 6.11 -5.32 -0.90
CA THR A 120 5.11 -4.97 0.12
C THR A 120 5.75 -4.52 1.43
N GLN A 121 6.97 -4.97 1.76
CA GLN A 121 7.70 -4.44 2.91
C GLN A 121 8.09 -2.95 2.76
N LEU A 122 8.24 -2.45 1.55
CA LEU A 122 8.45 -1.01 1.31
C LEU A 122 7.19 -0.20 1.65
N ASP A 123 6.02 -0.72 1.32
CA ASP A 123 4.73 -0.12 1.71
C ASP A 123 4.57 -0.14 3.24
N THR A 124 4.84 -1.29 3.87
CA THR A 124 4.84 -1.43 5.34
C THR A 124 5.78 -0.43 6.01
N LEU A 125 7.00 -0.25 5.47
CA LEU A 125 7.96 0.75 5.96
C LEU A 125 7.35 2.16 5.89
N GLY A 126 6.70 2.49 4.78
CA GLY A 126 6.01 3.77 4.59
C GLY A 126 4.91 3.98 5.62
N ASN A 127 4.04 3.00 5.78
CA ASN A 127 2.90 3.03 6.68
C ASN A 127 3.31 3.14 8.16
N VAL A 128 4.27 2.32 8.60
CA VAL A 128 4.78 2.38 9.98
C VAL A 128 5.49 3.71 10.26
N SER A 129 6.24 4.24 9.29
CA SER A 129 6.89 5.55 9.41
C SER A 129 5.87 6.70 9.47
N MET A 130 4.77 6.58 8.74
CA MET A 130 3.68 7.56 8.79
C MET A 130 2.97 7.53 10.13
N MET A 131 2.73 6.33 10.68
CA MET A 131 2.13 6.19 12.02
C MET A 131 3.03 6.75 13.11
N ASP A 132 4.35 6.50 13.05
CA ASP A 132 5.36 7.08 13.95
C ASP A 132 5.30 8.62 13.93
N LYS A 133 5.12 9.22 12.75
CA LYS A 133 4.94 10.66 12.59
C LYS A 133 3.65 11.19 13.21
N LEU A 134 2.56 10.42 13.14
CA LEU A 134 1.26 10.83 13.68
C LEU A 134 1.17 10.69 15.20
N GLU A 135 1.95 9.79 15.80
CA GLU A 135 1.97 9.54 17.24
C GLU A 135 2.76 10.61 18.00
N ASP A 136 3.76 11.24 17.37
CA ASP A 136 4.65 12.22 17.99
C ASP A 136 4.42 13.64 17.42
N ALA A 137 3.89 14.54 18.25
CA ALA A 137 3.67 15.95 17.88
C ALA A 137 4.98 16.71 17.62
N ASP A 138 6.08 16.30 18.27
CA ASP A 138 7.42 16.89 18.12
C ASP A 138 8.29 16.11 17.13
N TRP A 139 7.67 15.29 16.28
CA TRP A 139 8.38 14.43 15.35
C TRP A 139 9.37 15.20 14.46
N ARG A 140 10.64 14.89 14.61
CA ARG A 140 11.74 15.48 13.83
C ARG A 140 12.39 14.49 12.88
N ARG A 141 12.35 13.21 13.22
CA ARG A 141 12.95 12.13 12.42
C ARG A 141 12.26 10.79 12.70
N ILE A 142 12.35 9.91 11.73
CA ILE A 142 11.84 8.54 11.87
C ILE A 142 12.57 7.84 13.03
N ASN A 143 11.80 7.26 13.94
CA ASN A 143 12.31 6.40 14.99
C ASN A 143 12.59 5.00 14.42
N MET A 144 13.82 4.79 13.92
CA MET A 144 14.19 3.54 13.27
C MET A 144 14.03 2.29 14.14
N PRO A 145 14.30 2.31 15.46
CA PRO A 145 13.96 1.21 16.36
C PRO A 145 12.47 0.86 16.37
N ALA A 146 11.57 1.85 16.45
CA ALA A 146 10.13 1.64 16.44
C ALA A 146 9.66 1.08 15.09
N VAL A 147 10.15 1.65 13.99
CA VAL A 147 9.84 1.18 12.63
C VAL A 147 10.35 -0.24 12.41
N SER A 148 11.58 -0.55 12.82
CA SER A 148 12.13 -1.91 12.76
C SER A 148 11.31 -2.90 13.60
N GLY A 149 10.83 -2.47 14.77
CA GLY A 149 9.93 -3.25 15.62
C GLY A 149 8.61 -3.57 14.93
N GLY A 150 7.98 -2.57 14.31
CA GLY A 150 6.74 -2.73 13.54
C GLY A 150 6.90 -3.67 12.35
N MET A 151 7.98 -3.53 11.58
CA MET A 151 8.29 -4.44 10.47
C MET A 151 8.52 -5.88 10.91
N ARG A 152 9.22 -6.08 12.04
CA ARG A 152 9.42 -7.43 12.60
C ARG A 152 8.12 -8.04 13.07
N ALA A 153 7.25 -7.27 13.71
CA ALA A 153 5.94 -7.73 14.15
C ALA A 153 5.07 -8.15 12.96
N HIS A 154 5.07 -7.37 11.88
CA HIS A 154 4.37 -7.70 10.64
C HIS A 154 4.92 -8.99 10.01
N ALA A 155 6.24 -9.09 9.85
CA ALA A 155 6.87 -10.28 9.29
C ALA A 155 6.62 -11.55 10.13
N LEU A 156 6.61 -11.41 11.47
CA LEU A 156 6.27 -12.52 12.36
C LEU A 156 4.80 -12.94 12.21
N GLY A 157 3.89 -11.96 12.08
CA GLY A 157 2.48 -12.21 11.82
C GLY A 157 2.26 -12.97 10.52
N ASP A 158 2.91 -12.56 9.44
CA ASP A 158 2.85 -13.23 8.13
C ASP A 158 3.44 -14.64 8.18
N PHE A 159 4.55 -14.81 8.89
CA PHE A 159 5.16 -16.13 9.08
C PHE A 159 4.20 -17.09 9.82
N VAL A 160 3.60 -16.62 10.92
CA VAL A 160 2.64 -17.41 11.68
C VAL A 160 1.40 -17.70 10.83
N ALA A 161 0.85 -16.71 10.13
CA ALA A 161 -0.29 -16.91 9.23
C ALA A 161 0.03 -17.95 8.15
N GLY A 162 1.20 -17.87 7.53
CA GLY A 162 1.66 -18.84 6.52
C GLY A 162 1.81 -20.25 7.06
N MET A 163 2.29 -20.42 8.31
CA MET A 163 2.38 -21.75 8.95
C MET A 163 1.01 -22.41 9.15
N PHE A 164 -0.03 -21.61 9.35
CA PHE A 164 -1.40 -22.10 9.53
C PHE A 164 -2.24 -22.07 8.25
N GLY A 165 -1.62 -21.87 7.09
CA GLY A 165 -2.31 -21.82 5.80
C GLY A 165 -3.15 -20.55 5.59
N GLY A 166 -2.89 -19.50 6.37
CA GLY A 166 -3.51 -18.19 6.21
C GLY A 166 -2.86 -17.36 5.09
N PHE A 167 -3.53 -16.30 4.69
CA PHE A 167 -2.99 -15.32 3.75
C PHE A 167 -2.04 -14.34 4.46
N PRO A 168 -1.02 -13.84 3.76
CA PRO A 168 -0.19 -12.76 4.28
C PRO A 168 -1.05 -11.51 4.53
N THR A 169 -0.71 -10.79 5.57
CA THR A 169 -1.36 -9.53 5.93
C THR A 169 -0.67 -8.36 5.24
N CYS A 170 -1.31 -7.21 5.19
CA CYS A 170 -0.68 -5.96 4.76
C CYS A 170 -1.07 -4.81 5.69
N THR A 171 -0.18 -3.85 5.83
CA THR A 171 -0.51 -2.58 6.46
C THR A 171 -1.28 -1.73 5.47
N CYS A 172 -2.34 -1.07 5.93
CA CYS A 172 -3.20 -0.29 5.06
C CYS A 172 -3.12 1.21 5.42
N SER A 173 -2.71 2.03 4.47
CA SER A 173 -2.64 3.48 4.61
C SER A 173 -4.00 4.12 4.90
N THR A 174 -5.10 3.53 4.44
CA THR A 174 -6.46 3.97 4.75
C THR A 174 -6.76 3.89 6.25
N ASN A 175 -6.27 2.85 6.94
CA ASN A 175 -6.41 2.73 8.39
C ASN A 175 -5.62 3.81 9.13
N ILE A 176 -4.49 4.22 8.62
CA ILE A 176 -3.68 5.31 9.17
C ILE A 176 -4.43 6.64 9.00
N ALA A 177 -5.00 6.88 7.82
CA ALA A 177 -5.83 8.05 7.57
C ALA A 177 -7.06 8.10 8.49
N LEU A 178 -7.69 6.93 8.75
CA LEU A 178 -8.79 6.79 9.70
C LEU A 178 -8.34 7.11 11.12
N ALA A 179 -7.22 6.55 11.57
CA ALA A 179 -6.65 6.81 12.89
C ALA A 179 -6.34 8.31 13.08
N HIS A 180 -5.81 8.97 12.05
CA HIS A 180 -5.54 10.41 12.06
C HIS A 180 -6.85 11.21 12.14
N ALA A 181 -7.84 10.90 11.31
CA ALA A 181 -9.12 11.61 11.26
C ALA A 181 -9.93 11.49 12.56
N THR A 182 -9.79 10.35 13.27
CA THR A 182 -10.45 10.08 14.55
C THR A 182 -9.62 10.46 15.77
N HIS A 183 -8.37 10.90 15.58
CA HIS A 183 -7.38 11.10 16.64
C HIS A 183 -7.16 9.83 17.51
N ALA A 184 -7.35 8.67 16.91
CA ALA A 184 -7.26 7.36 17.55
C ALA A 184 -5.90 6.71 17.28
N THR A 185 -4.80 7.37 17.68
CA THR A 185 -3.41 6.93 17.40
C THR A 185 -2.81 6.08 18.50
N SER A 186 -3.54 5.86 19.60
CA SER A 186 -3.04 5.10 20.75
C SER A 186 -2.78 3.62 20.44
N ARG A 187 -1.66 3.09 20.90
CA ARG A 187 -1.29 1.66 20.81
C ARG A 187 -2.32 0.72 21.40
N ILE A 188 -3.05 1.17 22.42
CA ILE A 188 -4.11 0.39 23.09
C ILE A 188 -5.23 0.06 22.10
N ILE A 189 -5.56 0.98 21.17
CA ILE A 189 -6.62 0.76 20.19
C ILE A 189 -6.24 -0.40 19.26
N GLY A 190 -4.99 -0.44 18.78
CA GLY A 190 -4.50 -1.56 17.98
C GLY A 190 -4.57 -2.89 18.73
N LEU A 191 -4.20 -2.90 20.01
CA LEU A 191 -4.25 -4.11 20.84
C LEU A 191 -5.70 -4.57 21.08
N VAL A 192 -6.61 -3.65 21.40
CA VAL A 192 -8.04 -3.97 21.56
C VAL A 192 -8.63 -4.50 20.26
N THR A 193 -8.29 -3.88 19.11
CA THR A 193 -8.72 -4.37 17.79
C THR A 193 -8.22 -5.78 17.54
N ALA A 194 -6.96 -6.08 17.84
CA ALA A 194 -6.40 -7.42 17.70
C ALA A 194 -7.14 -8.45 18.58
N VAL A 195 -7.47 -8.09 19.82
CA VAL A 195 -8.26 -8.97 20.73
C VAL A 195 -9.66 -9.20 20.18
N VAL A 196 -10.34 -8.15 19.70
CA VAL A 196 -11.69 -8.27 19.12
C VAL A 196 -11.67 -9.17 17.88
N LEU A 197 -10.69 -9.01 16.99
CA LEU A 197 -10.54 -9.87 15.81
C LEU A 197 -10.22 -11.32 16.19
N ALA A 198 -9.35 -11.52 17.18
CA ALA A 198 -9.04 -12.84 17.70
C ALA A 198 -10.28 -13.53 18.28
N LEU A 199 -11.08 -12.82 19.07
CA LEU A 199 -12.35 -13.34 19.59
C LEU A 199 -13.36 -13.63 18.48
N ALA A 200 -13.46 -12.76 17.46
CA ALA A 200 -14.33 -12.97 16.32
C ALA A 200 -13.94 -14.24 15.50
N ALA A 201 -12.65 -14.59 15.47
CA ALA A 201 -12.18 -15.82 14.81
C ALA A 201 -12.73 -17.11 15.43
N PHE A 202 -13.11 -17.09 16.72
CA PHE A 202 -13.75 -18.22 17.39
C PHE A 202 -15.26 -18.31 17.12
N VAL A 203 -15.85 -17.35 16.42
CA VAL A 203 -17.28 -17.27 16.14
C VAL A 203 -17.54 -17.51 14.64
N PRO A 204 -17.68 -18.78 14.18
CA PRO A 204 -17.85 -19.10 12.77
C PRO A 204 -19.03 -18.39 12.11
N LYS A 205 -20.09 -18.08 12.87
CA LYS A 205 -21.22 -17.32 12.33
C LYS A 205 -20.83 -15.96 11.77
N ILE A 206 -19.89 -15.25 12.41
CA ILE A 206 -19.39 -13.96 11.89
C ILE A 206 -18.64 -14.20 10.57
N THR A 207 -17.72 -15.16 10.57
CA THR A 207 -16.93 -15.49 9.37
C THR A 207 -17.82 -15.94 8.21
N VAL A 208 -18.76 -16.87 8.46
CA VAL A 208 -19.69 -17.35 7.43
C VAL A 208 -20.59 -16.22 6.94
N SER A 209 -21.06 -15.31 7.81
CA SER A 209 -21.83 -14.15 7.39
C SER A 209 -21.07 -13.22 6.47
N LEU A 210 -19.78 -12.97 6.75
CA LEU A 210 -18.89 -12.18 5.90
C LEU A 210 -18.63 -12.86 4.54
N MET A 211 -18.51 -14.18 4.53
CA MET A 211 -18.34 -14.97 3.28
C MET A 211 -19.58 -14.98 2.40
N GLN A 212 -20.76 -14.66 2.94
CA GLN A 212 -22.01 -14.57 2.18
C GLN A 212 -22.23 -13.20 1.56
N ILE A 213 -21.30 -12.25 1.71
CA ILE A 213 -21.38 -10.96 1.03
C ILE A 213 -21.38 -11.21 -0.50
N PRO A 214 -22.38 -10.74 -1.23
CA PRO A 214 -22.45 -10.96 -2.68
C PRO A 214 -21.24 -10.42 -3.41
N VAL A 215 -20.76 -11.16 -4.40
CA VAL A 215 -19.56 -10.80 -5.19
C VAL A 215 -19.64 -9.38 -5.78
N PRO A 216 -20.80 -8.89 -6.30
CA PRO A 216 -20.91 -7.52 -6.79
C PRO A 216 -20.65 -6.45 -5.72
N VAL A 217 -21.05 -6.71 -4.46
CA VAL A 217 -20.76 -5.79 -3.34
C VAL A 217 -19.26 -5.74 -3.07
N LEU A 218 -18.59 -6.90 -3.05
CA LEU A 218 -17.13 -6.97 -2.91
C LEU A 218 -16.43 -6.27 -4.07
N GLY A 219 -16.90 -6.46 -5.31
CA GLY A 219 -16.34 -5.77 -6.47
C GLY A 219 -16.42 -4.25 -6.36
N ALA A 220 -17.53 -3.70 -5.85
CA ALA A 220 -17.68 -2.27 -5.61
C ALA A 220 -16.68 -1.76 -4.54
N VAL A 221 -16.48 -2.53 -3.46
CA VAL A 221 -15.50 -2.24 -2.42
C VAL A 221 -14.07 -2.30 -2.97
N GLU A 222 -13.74 -3.31 -3.76
CA GLU A 222 -12.45 -3.43 -4.43
C GLU A 222 -12.19 -2.25 -5.38
N LEU A 223 -13.21 -1.80 -6.12
CA LEU A 223 -13.11 -0.66 -7.02
C LEU A 223 -12.83 0.64 -6.25
N TYR A 224 -13.51 0.84 -5.12
CA TYR A 224 -13.24 1.96 -4.23
C TYR A 224 -11.82 1.91 -3.67
N ALA A 225 -11.38 0.75 -3.20
CA ALA A 225 -10.02 0.56 -2.67
C ALA A 225 -8.95 0.78 -3.75
N SER A 226 -9.17 0.28 -4.97
CA SER A 226 -8.26 0.48 -6.10
C SER A 226 -8.07 1.96 -6.45
N ALA A 227 -9.17 2.73 -6.46
CA ALA A 227 -9.14 4.17 -6.70
C ALA A 227 -8.26 4.90 -5.66
N PHE A 228 -8.41 4.56 -4.37
CA PHE A 228 -7.56 5.12 -3.31
C PHE A 228 -6.09 4.76 -3.46
N LEU A 229 -5.79 3.50 -3.77
CA LEU A 229 -4.40 3.06 -3.97
C LEU A 229 -3.73 3.76 -5.15
N ILE A 230 -4.46 3.92 -6.27
CA ILE A 230 -3.94 4.65 -7.44
C ILE A 230 -3.61 6.09 -7.06
N VAL A 231 -4.53 6.79 -6.39
CA VAL A 231 -4.32 8.18 -6.00
C VAL A 231 -3.21 8.30 -4.97
N ALA A 232 -3.18 7.46 -3.94
CA ALA A 232 -2.12 7.45 -2.93
C ALA A 232 -0.74 7.18 -3.55
N GLY A 233 -0.66 6.26 -4.51
CA GLY A 233 0.56 6.00 -5.27
C GLY A 233 1.01 7.21 -6.08
N MET A 234 0.06 7.91 -6.75
CA MET A 234 0.35 9.14 -7.49
C MET A 234 0.80 10.28 -6.57
N GLU A 235 0.19 10.45 -5.41
CA GLU A 235 0.61 11.43 -4.39
C GLU A 235 2.03 11.17 -3.90
N LEU A 236 2.38 9.90 -3.67
CA LEU A 236 3.75 9.51 -3.31
C LEU A 236 4.75 9.81 -4.43
N ILE A 237 4.39 9.59 -5.69
CA ILE A 237 5.21 9.95 -6.84
C ILE A 237 5.39 11.46 -6.92
N ALA A 238 4.31 12.23 -6.76
CA ALA A 238 4.28 13.68 -6.85
C ALA A 238 4.83 14.38 -5.59
N SER A 239 5.08 13.66 -4.49
CA SER A 239 5.57 14.22 -3.22
C SER A 239 6.96 14.86 -3.31
N ARG A 240 7.68 14.64 -4.40
CA ARG A 240 8.98 15.25 -4.70
C ARG A 240 8.96 15.84 -6.09
N ALA A 241 9.76 16.90 -6.30
CA ALA A 241 9.99 17.43 -7.64
C ALA A 241 10.53 16.31 -8.55
N MET A 242 9.83 16.06 -9.64
CA MET A 242 10.22 15.06 -10.62
C MET A 242 11.27 15.63 -11.57
N ASP A 243 12.45 15.05 -11.54
CA ASP A 243 13.46 15.29 -12.55
C ASP A 243 13.23 14.34 -13.75
N SER A 244 13.88 14.60 -14.89
CA SER A 244 13.71 13.80 -16.09
C SER A 244 14.00 12.31 -15.85
N ARG A 245 14.94 11.98 -14.96
CA ARG A 245 15.30 10.59 -14.63
C ARG A 245 14.19 9.89 -13.89
N SER A 246 13.63 10.56 -12.88
CA SER A 246 12.48 10.05 -12.11
C SER A 246 11.26 9.87 -13.02
N THR A 247 11.01 10.81 -13.93
CA THR A 247 9.93 10.73 -14.92
C THR A 247 10.07 9.48 -15.79
N PHE A 248 11.28 9.25 -16.34
CA PHE A 248 11.53 8.05 -17.15
C PHE A 248 11.42 6.76 -16.32
N ALA A 249 11.94 6.74 -15.09
CA ALA A 249 11.85 5.56 -14.23
C ALA A 249 10.39 5.19 -13.91
N VAL A 250 9.55 6.18 -13.55
CA VAL A 250 8.12 5.99 -13.29
C VAL A 250 7.39 5.58 -14.58
N GLY A 251 7.56 6.34 -15.65
CA GLY A 251 6.84 6.12 -16.90
C GLY A 251 7.12 4.74 -17.50
N LEU A 252 8.39 4.35 -17.62
CA LEU A 252 8.76 3.03 -18.15
C LEU A 252 8.29 1.89 -17.27
N ALA A 253 8.42 2.02 -15.95
CA ALA A 253 8.01 0.99 -15.03
C ALA A 253 6.47 0.78 -15.05
N MET A 254 5.69 1.85 -15.01
CA MET A 254 4.24 1.77 -15.12
C MET A 254 3.81 1.23 -16.47
N SER A 255 4.43 1.69 -17.58
CA SER A 255 4.12 1.19 -18.92
C SER A 255 4.38 -0.31 -19.05
N ALA A 256 5.49 -0.80 -18.50
CA ALA A 256 5.81 -2.23 -18.50
C ALA A 256 4.79 -3.05 -17.68
N GLY A 257 4.40 -2.57 -16.50
CA GLY A 257 3.37 -3.23 -15.69
C GLY A 257 2.01 -3.27 -16.40
N ILE A 258 1.59 -2.16 -17.00
CA ILE A 258 0.34 -2.07 -17.77
C ILE A 258 0.41 -2.99 -19.00
N ALA A 259 1.55 -3.08 -19.68
CA ALA A 259 1.71 -3.99 -20.81
C ALA A 259 1.51 -5.45 -20.42
N VAL A 260 2.03 -5.88 -19.27
CA VAL A 260 1.79 -7.24 -18.73
C VAL A 260 0.31 -7.49 -18.45
N MET A 261 -0.40 -6.50 -17.89
CA MET A 261 -1.85 -6.60 -17.63
C MET A 261 -2.66 -6.64 -18.93
N ALA A 262 -2.32 -5.77 -19.89
CA ALA A 262 -3.06 -5.65 -21.13
C ALA A 262 -2.82 -6.82 -22.10
N MET A 263 -1.66 -7.46 -22.02
CA MET A 263 -1.24 -8.52 -22.95
C MET A 263 -0.84 -9.82 -22.22
N PRO A 264 -1.72 -10.46 -21.44
CA PRO A 264 -1.38 -11.68 -20.70
C PRO A 264 -0.94 -12.82 -21.63
N GLN A 265 -1.35 -12.80 -22.91
CA GLN A 265 -0.98 -13.80 -23.90
C GLN A 265 0.51 -13.79 -24.23
N MET A 266 1.22 -12.66 -24.05
CA MET A 266 2.68 -12.60 -24.22
C MET A 266 3.40 -13.58 -23.31
N MET A 267 2.82 -13.88 -22.15
CA MET A 267 3.40 -14.81 -21.18
C MET A 267 3.39 -16.27 -21.66
N ASN A 268 2.59 -16.60 -22.68
CA ASN A 268 2.58 -17.96 -23.25
C ASN A 268 3.89 -18.28 -23.98
N SER A 269 4.61 -17.28 -24.47
CA SER A 269 5.92 -17.40 -25.11
C SER A 269 7.08 -17.49 -24.12
N VAL A 270 6.83 -17.22 -22.85
CA VAL A 270 7.85 -17.24 -21.79
C VAL A 270 7.92 -18.63 -21.16
N PRO A 271 9.14 -19.19 -20.94
CA PRO A 271 9.29 -20.46 -20.23
C PRO A 271 8.58 -20.47 -18.89
N ALA A 272 8.00 -21.60 -18.49
CA ALA A 272 7.15 -21.72 -17.30
C ALA A 272 7.82 -21.17 -16.02
N TYR A 273 9.12 -21.38 -15.88
CA TYR A 273 9.93 -20.90 -14.76
C TYR A 273 9.91 -19.36 -14.61
N TRP A 274 9.96 -18.63 -15.72
CA TRP A 274 9.95 -17.15 -15.73
C TRP A 274 8.54 -16.57 -15.75
N ARG A 275 7.54 -17.37 -16.10
CA ARG A 275 6.15 -16.92 -16.22
C ARG A 275 5.59 -16.42 -14.88
N SER A 276 5.91 -17.09 -13.78
CA SER A 276 5.50 -16.67 -12.44
C SER A 276 6.05 -15.30 -12.06
N LEU A 277 7.26 -14.97 -12.53
CA LEU A 277 7.93 -13.72 -12.25
C LEU A 277 7.43 -12.58 -13.15
N PHE A 278 7.48 -12.79 -14.46
CA PHE A 278 7.15 -11.75 -15.45
C PHE A 278 5.65 -11.67 -15.75
N GLY A 279 4.85 -12.64 -15.34
CA GLY A 279 3.40 -12.62 -15.49
C GLY A 279 2.68 -11.74 -14.46
N ASN A 280 3.39 -11.24 -13.45
CA ASN A 280 2.81 -10.35 -12.46
C ASN A 280 3.22 -8.90 -12.72
N ALA A 281 2.23 -8.05 -13.03
CA ALA A 281 2.43 -6.64 -13.37
C ALA A 281 3.13 -5.85 -12.25
N LEU A 282 2.78 -6.13 -10.99
CA LEU A 282 3.38 -5.49 -9.82
C LEU A 282 4.88 -5.80 -9.72
N VAL A 283 5.23 -7.08 -9.92
CA VAL A 283 6.63 -7.53 -9.87
C VAL A 283 7.44 -6.87 -10.99
N VAL A 284 6.92 -6.88 -12.21
CA VAL A 284 7.61 -6.29 -13.37
C VAL A 284 7.82 -4.79 -13.17
N ALA A 285 6.77 -4.05 -12.81
CA ALA A 285 6.87 -2.61 -12.56
C ALA A 285 7.80 -2.30 -11.38
N GLY A 286 7.66 -3.05 -10.27
CA GLY A 286 8.47 -2.88 -9.08
C GLY A 286 9.96 -3.14 -9.33
N LEU A 287 10.30 -4.25 -10.00
CA LEU A 287 11.68 -4.56 -10.35
C LEU A 287 12.27 -3.53 -11.32
N LEU A 288 11.49 -3.13 -12.32
CA LEU A 288 11.96 -2.17 -13.32
C LEU A 288 12.19 -0.80 -12.69
N VAL A 289 11.28 -0.30 -11.83
CA VAL A 289 11.50 0.99 -11.17
C VAL A 289 12.69 0.96 -10.22
N ILE A 290 12.93 -0.16 -9.52
CA ILE A 290 14.11 -0.32 -8.68
C ILE A 290 15.37 -0.32 -9.54
N ALA A 291 15.40 -1.13 -10.61
CA ALA A 291 16.54 -1.24 -11.52
C ALA A 291 16.88 0.10 -12.15
N LEU A 292 15.88 0.83 -12.69
CA LEU A 292 16.07 2.14 -13.29
C LEU A 292 16.51 3.19 -12.25
N ASN A 293 15.94 3.14 -11.04
CA ASN A 293 16.34 4.05 -9.97
C ASN A 293 17.80 3.83 -9.54
N LEU A 294 18.26 2.57 -9.51
CA LEU A 294 19.66 2.24 -9.24
C LEU A 294 20.56 2.66 -10.41
N LEU A 295 20.15 2.34 -11.65
CA LEU A 295 20.91 2.69 -12.86
C LEU A 295 21.09 4.21 -12.98
N PHE A 296 20.04 5.00 -12.79
CA PHE A 296 20.07 6.45 -12.89
C PHE A 296 20.81 7.14 -11.74
N ARG A 297 21.10 6.42 -10.66
CA ARG A 297 21.99 6.87 -9.59
C ARG A 297 23.46 6.73 -9.94
N LEU A 298 23.83 5.84 -10.86
CA LEU A 298 25.21 5.70 -11.31
C LEU A 298 25.65 6.99 -11.99
N GLY A 299 26.78 7.53 -11.56
CA GLY A 299 27.38 8.76 -12.11
C GLY A 299 26.75 10.08 -11.64
N THR A 300 25.89 10.09 -10.64
CA THR A 300 25.25 11.30 -10.09
C THR A 300 25.96 11.88 -8.87
N SER A 301 27.26 11.84 -8.82
CA SER A 301 28.00 12.64 -7.83
C SER A 301 27.88 14.12 -8.22
N ARG A 302 26.88 14.83 -7.67
CA ARG A 302 26.83 16.29 -7.78
C ARG A 302 27.81 16.86 -6.79
N LYS A 303 28.87 17.50 -7.27
CA LYS A 303 29.79 18.27 -6.46
C LYS A 303 29.33 19.72 -6.50
N ALA A 304 29.14 20.33 -5.36
CA ALA A 304 28.94 21.76 -5.23
C ALA A 304 30.18 22.33 -4.52
N HIS A 305 30.67 23.44 -4.99
CA HIS A 305 31.83 24.13 -4.43
C HIS A 305 31.40 25.49 -3.91
N LEU A 306 31.90 25.87 -2.77
CA LEU A 306 31.83 27.22 -2.23
C LEU A 306 33.25 27.75 -2.18
N ASP A 307 33.52 28.78 -2.98
CA ASP A 307 34.82 29.46 -2.95
C ASP A 307 34.78 30.54 -1.84
N LEU A 308 35.51 30.30 -0.78
CA LEU A 308 35.67 31.25 0.32
C LEU A 308 36.81 32.20 -0.01
N ALA A 309 36.51 33.49 -0.20
CA ALA A 309 37.51 34.51 -0.46
C ALA A 309 38.38 34.71 0.79
N ALA A 310 39.64 34.43 0.69
CA ALA A 310 40.61 34.68 1.74
C ALA A 310 40.68 36.20 2.03
N GLY A 311 40.11 36.66 3.14
CA GLY A 311 40.14 38.07 3.57
C GLY A 311 38.84 38.84 3.38
N GLY A 312 37.75 38.20 2.97
CA GLY A 312 36.43 38.86 2.89
C GLY A 312 35.82 39.09 4.27
N SER A 313 35.37 40.33 4.54
CA SER A 313 34.66 40.72 5.76
C SER A 313 33.25 40.14 5.90
N GLY A 314 32.94 39.08 5.21
CA GLY A 314 31.69 38.34 5.31
C GLY A 314 31.65 37.37 6.50
N ASN A 315 30.47 37.14 7.05
CA ASN A 315 30.29 36.17 8.14
C ASN A 315 30.51 34.74 7.59
N LEU A 316 31.76 34.25 7.63
CA LEU A 316 32.20 32.91 7.20
C LEU A 316 31.21 31.81 7.67
N HIS A 317 30.79 31.95 8.93
CA HIS A 317 29.81 31.06 9.54
C HIS A 317 28.48 31.07 8.81
N GLN A 318 27.99 32.24 8.40
CA GLN A 318 26.69 32.38 7.74
C GLN A 318 26.76 31.88 6.30
N ASP A 319 27.84 32.14 5.60
CA ASP A 319 28.03 31.70 4.20
C ASP A 319 28.15 30.18 4.12
N ILE A 320 28.91 29.52 4.98
CA ILE A 320 29.03 28.06 5.03
C ILE A 320 27.68 27.43 5.43
N THR A 321 27.02 27.97 6.47
CA THR A 321 25.75 27.40 6.93
C THR A 321 24.67 27.54 5.86
N SER A 322 24.53 28.68 5.24
CA SER A 322 23.53 28.91 4.18
C SER A 322 23.80 28.06 2.94
N PHE A 323 25.05 27.88 2.55
CA PHE A 323 25.44 26.99 1.45
C PHE A 323 25.09 25.53 1.74
N VAL A 324 25.46 25.01 2.92
CA VAL A 324 25.20 23.62 3.31
C VAL A 324 23.70 23.40 3.46
N GLU A 325 22.95 24.36 3.99
CA GLU A 325 21.49 24.29 4.08
C GLU A 325 20.83 24.29 2.70
N MET A 326 21.24 25.16 1.79
CA MET A 326 20.72 25.24 0.42
C MET A 326 21.00 23.94 -0.35
N GLN A 327 22.23 23.44 -0.28
CA GLN A 327 22.59 22.17 -0.94
C GLN A 327 21.89 20.98 -0.28
N GLY A 328 21.80 20.96 1.05
CA GLY A 328 21.08 19.93 1.78
C GLY A 328 19.60 19.87 1.42
N ALA A 329 18.95 21.02 1.27
CA ALA A 329 17.56 21.12 0.78
C ALA A 329 17.43 20.61 -0.67
N ALA A 330 18.33 21.02 -1.57
CA ALA A 330 18.35 20.58 -2.96
C ALA A 330 18.57 19.05 -3.09
N TRP A 331 19.33 18.44 -2.19
CA TRP A 331 19.60 16.99 -2.17
C TRP A 331 18.58 16.19 -1.36
N GLY A 332 17.62 16.88 -0.71
CA GLY A 332 16.64 16.26 0.18
C GLY A 332 17.26 15.62 1.42
N ALA A 333 18.37 16.16 1.89
CA ALA A 333 19.03 15.69 3.08
C ALA A 333 18.25 16.07 4.36
N ARG A 334 18.32 15.25 5.39
CA ARG A 334 17.65 15.52 6.66
C ARG A 334 18.31 16.70 7.38
N ARG A 335 17.50 17.55 8.04
CA ARG A 335 17.99 18.75 8.73
C ARG A 335 19.10 18.46 9.75
N ASP A 336 19.00 17.35 10.50
CA ASP A 336 20.02 16.95 11.47
C ASP A 336 21.37 16.59 10.82
N VAL A 337 21.34 16.01 9.62
CA VAL A 337 22.55 15.71 8.82
C VAL A 337 23.14 16.98 8.26
N VAL A 338 22.29 17.89 7.76
CA VAL A 338 22.68 19.20 7.23
C VAL A 338 23.34 20.05 8.31
N GLN A 339 22.77 20.11 9.52
CA GLN A 339 23.37 20.84 10.65
C GLN A 339 24.72 20.26 11.08
N ARG A 340 24.85 18.92 11.16
CA ARG A 340 26.14 18.29 11.47
C ARG A 340 27.18 18.52 10.37
N ALA A 341 26.76 18.49 9.10
CA ALA A 341 27.65 18.80 7.99
C ALA A 341 28.09 20.27 8.02
N ALA A 342 27.19 21.20 8.38
CA ALA A 342 27.52 22.62 8.52
C ALA A 342 28.53 22.83 9.66
N LEU A 343 28.33 22.20 10.83
CA LEU A 343 29.27 22.29 11.95
C LEU A 343 30.64 21.70 11.57
N ALA A 344 30.70 20.54 10.94
CA ALA A 344 31.93 19.93 10.48
C ALA A 344 32.67 20.78 9.43
N ALA A 345 31.91 21.44 8.54
CA ALA A 345 32.48 22.34 7.55
C ALA A 345 33.04 23.62 8.18
N LEU A 346 32.39 24.13 9.24
CA LEU A 346 32.86 25.29 10.01
C LEU A 346 34.15 24.95 10.76
N GLU A 347 34.20 23.81 11.48
CA GLU A 347 35.41 23.36 12.16
C GLU A 347 36.58 23.17 11.18
N ALA A 348 36.30 22.64 9.96
CA ALA A 348 37.34 22.49 8.95
C ALA A 348 37.79 23.83 8.31
N ALA A 349 36.98 24.86 8.37
CA ALA A 349 37.31 26.19 7.82
C ALA A 349 38.00 27.09 8.84
N GLU A 350 37.89 26.79 10.13
CA GLU A 350 38.55 27.51 11.24
C GLU A 350 39.93 26.92 11.64
N GLY A 351 40.19 25.64 11.26
CA GLY A 351 41.47 24.94 11.52
C GLY A 351 42.42 25.02 10.35
#